data_d34035063dca4526b9c8bf11956697e7
#
_entry.id   d34035063dca4526b9c8bf11956697e7
#
_cell.length_a   1.000
_cell.length_b   1.000
_cell.length_c   1.000
_cell.angle_alpha   90.00
_cell.angle_beta   90.00
_cell.angle_gamma   90.00
#
_symmetry.space_group_name_H-M   'P 1'
#
loop_
_entity.id
_entity.type
_entity.pdbx_description
1 polymer ?
#
loop_
_entity_poly.entity_id
_entity_poly.type
_entity_poly.pdbx_seq_one_letter_code
_entity_poly.pdbx_strand_id
1 'polypeptide(L)'
;MRTLLLFLSLFILTGCKDNPSANKPPETPVEVPTEASVAQLKEEHVAADFANLLAPLIDPAKLDTLKGKRAATPRLRKACYWLQMAHTRGFDAGEIIDQAHSVIGSYEPKRAKAQRESLIRNRLILERLGCVDEAGMIKLRKGNAPTITKGPYAGEIVTGDHIIPRSVCPELDNALYNLEMMPLTLNQKKSAKIGQRQIDLAKRWNADGLLSDAGLEAVLE
;
A
#
# COMPACT_ATOMS: atom_id res chain seq x y z
N MET A 1 -24.30 37.81 -46.11
CA MET A 1 -25.53 37.76 -46.93
C MET A 1 -26.32 36.51 -46.61
N ARG A 2 -27.64 36.68 -46.47
CA ARG A 2 -28.75 35.73 -46.19
C ARG A 2 -29.02 35.51 -44.69
N THR A 3 -29.89 36.31 -44.07
CA THR A 3 -31.36 36.50 -44.16
C THR A 3 -32.06 35.45 -43.31
N LEU A 4 -32.37 35.83 -42.13
CA LEU A 4 -33.64 36.09 -41.37
C LEU A 4 -34.87 35.36 -41.91
N LEU A 5 -35.53 34.58 -41.08
CA LEU A 5 -36.99 34.40 -41.12
C LEU A 5 -37.51 34.05 -39.74
N LEU A 6 -38.25 35.03 -39.18
CA LEU A 6 -39.18 34.90 -38.04
C LEU A 6 -40.42 34.07 -38.49
N PHE A 7 -40.88 33.18 -37.65
CA PHE A 7 -42.30 32.77 -37.62
C PHE A 7 -42.88 32.98 -36.26
N LEU A 8 -43.73 33.97 -36.20
CA LEU A 8 -44.65 34.33 -35.13
C LEU A 8 -45.94 33.55 -35.38
N SER A 9 -46.35 32.68 -34.46
CA SER A 9 -47.68 32.09 -34.46
C SER A 9 -48.33 32.28 -33.09
N LEU A 10 -49.30 33.17 -33.15
CA LEU A 10 -50.26 33.50 -32.11
C LEU A 10 -51.32 32.39 -32.04
N PHE A 11 -51.52 31.76 -30.90
CA PHE A 11 -52.76 31.00 -30.65
C PHE A 11 -53.39 31.41 -29.33
N ILE A 12 -54.66 31.63 -29.45
CA ILE A 12 -55.61 32.29 -28.57
C ILE A 12 -56.08 31.33 -27.45
N LEU A 13 -56.33 31.93 -26.28
CA LEU A 13 -56.96 31.43 -25.09
C LEU A 13 -58.25 30.62 -25.32
N THR A 14 -58.39 29.48 -24.68
CA THR A 14 -59.67 29.06 -24.08
C THR A 14 -59.40 28.45 -22.70
N GLY A 15 -60.06 29.00 -21.70
CA GLY A 15 -59.96 28.56 -20.32
C GLY A 15 -60.73 27.25 -20.08
N CYS A 16 -60.21 26.46 -19.17
CA CYS A 16 -61.00 25.57 -18.32
C CYS A 16 -60.38 25.58 -16.93
N LYS A 17 -61.18 25.97 -15.97
CA LYS A 17 -60.99 25.71 -14.54
C LYS A 17 -61.01 24.20 -14.36
N ASP A 18 -60.06 23.65 -13.63
CA ASP A 18 -60.31 22.68 -12.57
C ASP A 18 -59.00 22.39 -11.85
N ASN A 19 -59.04 22.65 -10.55
CA ASN A 19 -57.97 22.30 -9.60
C ASN A 19 -58.21 20.86 -9.14
N PRO A 20 -57.17 20.02 -9.07
CA PRO A 20 -57.01 19.25 -7.86
C PRO A 20 -55.56 19.38 -7.31
N SER A 21 -55.54 19.75 -6.05
CA SER A 21 -54.46 19.60 -5.10
C SER A 21 -53.65 18.31 -5.35
N ALA A 22 -52.55 18.38 -6.08
CA ALA A 22 -51.58 17.33 -6.12
C ALA A 22 -50.69 17.49 -4.89
N ASN A 23 -50.85 16.57 -3.94
CA ASN A 23 -49.92 16.35 -2.83
C ASN A 23 -48.48 16.24 -3.39
N LYS A 24 -47.70 17.30 -3.28
CA LYS A 24 -46.24 17.25 -3.45
C LYS A 24 -45.68 16.40 -2.29
N PRO A 25 -44.95 15.31 -2.53
CA PRO A 25 -44.29 14.57 -1.45
C PRO A 25 -43.44 15.55 -0.65
N PRO A 26 -43.30 15.38 0.67
CA PRO A 26 -42.43 16.22 1.47
C PRO A 26 -40.98 16.11 0.91
N GLU A 27 -40.43 17.22 0.50
CA GLU A 27 -39.02 17.31 0.15
C GLU A 27 -38.23 16.97 1.42
N THR A 28 -37.53 15.83 1.40
CA THR A 28 -36.58 15.48 2.44
C THR A 28 -35.56 16.62 2.50
N PRO A 29 -35.31 17.21 3.66
CA PRO A 29 -34.30 18.26 3.78
C PRO A 29 -32.96 17.71 3.29
N VAL A 30 -32.40 18.34 2.27
CA VAL A 30 -31.01 18.06 1.84
C VAL A 30 -30.12 18.57 2.97
N GLU A 31 -29.58 17.65 3.79
CA GLU A 31 -28.59 17.99 4.80
C GLU A 31 -27.38 18.61 4.11
N VAL A 32 -27.18 19.91 4.35
CA VAL A 32 -25.96 20.60 3.91
C VAL A 32 -24.81 20.06 4.76
N PRO A 33 -23.74 19.49 4.14
CA PRO A 33 -22.62 18.95 4.88
C PRO A 33 -22.00 20.01 5.80
N THR A 34 -21.78 19.66 7.06
CA THR A 34 -21.08 20.53 8.01
C THR A 34 -19.60 20.67 7.64
N GLU A 35 -18.93 21.74 8.10
CA GLU A 35 -17.47 21.91 7.86
C GLU A 35 -16.67 20.70 8.37
N ALA A 36 -17.08 20.09 9.49
CA ALA A 36 -16.47 18.88 10.04
C ALA A 36 -16.62 17.68 9.08
N SER A 37 -17.80 17.48 8.50
CA SER A 37 -18.02 16.39 7.53
C SER A 37 -17.26 16.60 6.23
N VAL A 38 -17.09 17.84 5.78
CA VAL A 38 -16.25 18.16 4.60
C VAL A 38 -14.77 17.92 4.88
N ALA A 39 -14.28 18.23 6.08
CA ALA A 39 -12.90 17.95 6.49
C ALA A 39 -12.63 16.44 6.54
N GLN A 40 -13.54 15.67 7.13
CA GLN A 40 -13.45 14.22 7.20
C GLN A 40 -13.44 13.59 5.80
N LEU A 41 -14.29 14.01 4.89
CA LEU A 41 -14.31 13.53 3.50
C LEU A 41 -13.00 13.83 2.76
N LYS A 42 -12.35 14.96 3.03
CA LYS A 42 -11.03 15.29 2.47
C LYS A 42 -9.93 14.37 3.00
N GLU A 43 -9.94 14.06 4.30
CA GLU A 43 -8.98 13.15 4.91
C GLU A 43 -9.15 11.72 4.38
N GLU A 44 -10.38 11.21 4.27
CA GLU A 44 -10.67 9.90 3.68
C GLU A 44 -10.21 9.81 2.23
N HIS A 45 -10.37 10.89 1.45
CA HIS A 45 -9.90 10.94 0.07
C HIS A 45 -8.36 10.86 -0.01
N VAL A 46 -7.64 11.58 0.84
CA VAL A 46 -6.18 11.53 0.91
C VAL A 46 -5.68 10.15 1.38
N ALA A 47 -6.36 9.51 2.32
CA ALA A 47 -6.04 8.14 2.74
C ALA A 47 -6.20 7.15 1.58
N ALA A 48 -7.29 7.26 0.82
CA ALA A 48 -7.55 6.44 -0.36
C ALA A 48 -6.47 6.65 -1.44
N ASP A 49 -5.96 7.88 -1.63
CA ASP A 49 -4.86 8.16 -2.56
C ASP A 49 -3.58 7.40 -2.17
N PHE A 50 -3.22 7.36 -0.87
CA PHE A 50 -2.09 6.56 -0.40
C PHE A 50 -2.29 5.06 -0.63
N ALA A 51 -3.49 4.55 -0.36
CA ALA A 51 -3.82 3.15 -0.60
C ALA A 51 -3.72 2.79 -2.09
N ASN A 52 -4.21 3.63 -2.99
CA ASN A 52 -4.11 3.46 -4.44
C ASN A 52 -2.66 3.48 -4.95
N LEU A 53 -1.78 4.30 -4.35
CA LEU A 53 -0.36 4.34 -4.68
C LEU A 53 0.40 3.11 -4.13
N LEU A 54 -0.04 2.57 -3.00
CA LEU A 54 0.55 1.41 -2.36
C LEU A 54 0.14 0.09 -3.03
N ALA A 55 -1.14 -0.08 -3.37
CA ALA A 55 -1.72 -1.32 -3.89
C ALA A 55 -0.90 -1.95 -5.04
N PRO A 56 -0.50 -1.25 -6.12
CA PRO A 56 0.27 -1.86 -7.21
C PRO A 56 1.68 -2.29 -6.81
N LEU A 57 2.21 -1.82 -5.69
CA LEU A 57 3.54 -2.18 -5.19
C LEU A 57 3.52 -3.48 -4.39
N ILE A 58 2.38 -3.78 -3.76
CA ILE A 58 2.21 -4.91 -2.85
C ILE A 58 1.33 -6.03 -3.43
N ASP A 59 0.76 -5.84 -4.61
CA ASP A 59 -0.10 -6.81 -5.31
C ASP A 59 0.67 -8.12 -5.59
N PRO A 60 0.23 -9.27 -5.03
CA PRO A 60 0.90 -10.55 -5.23
C PRO A 60 1.01 -10.96 -6.68
N ALA A 61 -0.04 -10.74 -7.48
CA ALA A 61 -0.03 -11.09 -8.89
C ALA A 61 1.06 -10.35 -9.67
N LYS A 62 1.36 -9.10 -9.26
CA LYS A 62 2.47 -8.32 -9.84
C LYS A 62 3.83 -8.70 -9.27
N LEU A 63 3.89 -9.12 -8.01
CA LEU A 63 5.12 -9.59 -7.37
C LEU A 63 5.58 -10.91 -7.99
N ASP A 64 4.67 -11.85 -8.21
CA ASP A 64 4.95 -13.17 -8.75
C ASP A 64 5.49 -13.11 -10.20
N THR A 65 5.20 -12.03 -10.94
CA THR A 65 5.74 -11.82 -12.30
C THR A 65 7.14 -11.21 -12.34
N LEU A 66 7.70 -10.78 -11.19
CA LEU A 66 9.00 -10.14 -11.14
C LEU A 66 10.12 -11.13 -11.51
N LYS A 67 11.00 -10.68 -12.39
CA LYS A 67 12.17 -11.45 -12.81
C LYS A 67 13.47 -10.76 -12.35
N GLY A 68 14.44 -11.58 -12.01
CA GLY A 68 15.76 -11.11 -11.58
C GLY A 68 15.94 -11.07 -10.07
N LYS A 69 17.21 -11.16 -9.68
CA LYS A 69 17.60 -11.19 -8.27
C LYS A 69 17.15 -9.91 -7.54
N ARG A 70 16.46 -10.06 -6.38
CA ARG A 70 16.02 -8.97 -5.52
C ARG A 70 15.05 -7.99 -6.21
N ALA A 71 14.29 -8.44 -7.22
CA ALA A 71 13.38 -7.59 -7.98
C ALA A 71 12.26 -6.98 -7.12
N ALA A 72 11.87 -7.63 -6.03
CA ALA A 72 10.88 -7.12 -5.07
C ALA A 72 11.43 -6.03 -4.13
N THR A 73 12.77 -5.94 -3.91
CA THR A 73 13.36 -4.96 -2.99
C THR A 73 13.06 -3.49 -3.35
N PRO A 74 13.17 -3.04 -4.61
CA PRO A 74 12.78 -1.68 -4.99
C PRO A 74 11.30 -1.38 -4.75
N ARG A 75 10.40 -2.38 -4.89
CA ARG A 75 8.98 -2.24 -4.57
C ARG A 75 8.74 -2.05 -3.09
N LEU A 76 9.42 -2.85 -2.24
CA LEU A 76 9.37 -2.71 -0.79
C LEU A 76 9.83 -1.31 -0.36
N ARG A 77 10.91 -0.77 -0.93
CA ARG A 77 11.39 0.59 -0.64
C ARG A 77 10.38 1.66 -1.01
N LYS A 78 9.75 1.54 -2.20
CA LYS A 78 8.68 2.46 -2.61
C LYS A 78 7.44 2.34 -1.73
N ALA A 79 7.07 1.13 -1.32
CA ALA A 79 5.98 0.93 -0.37
C ALA A 79 6.27 1.61 0.97
N CYS A 80 7.48 1.42 1.53
CA CYS A 80 7.90 2.12 2.75
C CYS A 80 7.90 3.65 2.59
N TYR A 81 8.26 4.17 1.40
CA TYR A 81 8.15 5.61 1.11
C TYR A 81 6.72 6.11 1.27
N TRP A 82 5.74 5.46 0.64
CA TRP A 82 4.35 5.89 0.70
C TRP A 82 3.75 5.74 2.11
N LEU A 83 4.10 4.66 2.82
CA LEU A 83 3.70 4.48 4.22
C LEU A 83 4.30 5.54 5.15
N GLN A 84 5.54 5.95 4.92
CA GLN A 84 6.16 7.04 5.68
C GLN A 84 5.51 8.39 5.36
N MET A 85 5.17 8.64 4.09
CA MET A 85 4.44 9.85 3.69
C MET A 85 3.05 9.93 4.32
N ALA A 86 2.31 8.81 4.36
CA ALA A 86 1.02 8.72 5.04
C ALA A 86 1.17 8.99 6.54
N HIS A 87 2.13 8.33 7.19
CA HIS A 87 2.42 8.50 8.61
C HIS A 87 2.78 9.96 8.96
N THR A 88 3.60 10.61 8.15
CA THR A 88 3.97 12.04 8.36
C THR A 88 2.76 12.98 8.27
N ARG A 89 1.69 12.56 7.59
CA ARG A 89 0.42 13.27 7.48
C ARG A 89 -0.62 12.84 8.53
N GLY A 90 -0.23 12.02 9.51
CA GLY A 90 -1.08 11.59 10.62
C GLY A 90 -1.91 10.34 10.35
N PHE A 91 -1.77 9.67 9.19
CA PHE A 91 -2.49 8.44 8.89
C PHE A 91 -1.83 7.22 9.52
N ASP A 92 -2.62 6.26 10.00
CA ASP A 92 -2.11 4.97 10.44
C ASP A 92 -1.63 4.12 9.27
N ALA A 93 -0.38 3.67 9.32
CA ALA A 93 0.22 2.89 8.24
C ALA A 93 -0.48 1.54 8.04
N GLY A 94 -1.03 0.94 9.11
CA GLY A 94 -1.77 -0.32 9.04
C GLY A 94 -3.09 -0.15 8.32
N GLU A 95 -3.83 0.92 8.60
CA GLU A 95 -5.09 1.23 7.92
C GLU A 95 -4.88 1.49 6.43
N ILE A 96 -3.82 2.21 6.05
CA ILE A 96 -3.46 2.43 4.63
C ILE A 96 -3.14 1.09 3.94
N ILE A 97 -2.45 0.17 4.61
CA ILE A 97 -2.15 -1.17 4.06
C ILE A 97 -3.45 -1.96 3.88
N ASP A 98 -4.35 -1.94 4.86
CA ASP A 98 -5.62 -2.67 4.81
C ASP A 98 -6.53 -2.14 3.70
N GLN A 99 -6.58 -0.81 3.51
CA GLN A 99 -7.25 -0.18 2.37
C GLN A 99 -6.61 -0.59 1.03
N ALA A 100 -5.26 -0.63 0.94
CA ALA A 100 -4.57 -1.07 -0.27
C ALA A 100 -4.86 -2.55 -0.61
N HIS A 101 -4.98 -3.43 0.40
CA HIS A 101 -5.44 -4.81 0.21
C HIS A 101 -6.87 -4.85 -0.33
N SER A 102 -7.75 -3.98 0.16
CA SER A 102 -9.13 -3.86 -0.34
C SER A 102 -9.18 -3.40 -1.80
N VAL A 103 -8.31 -2.47 -2.20
CA VAL A 103 -8.16 -2.02 -3.60
C VAL A 103 -7.72 -3.16 -4.52
N ILE A 104 -6.84 -4.06 -4.05
CA ILE A 104 -6.40 -5.25 -4.81
C ILE A 104 -7.54 -6.26 -4.99
N GLY A 105 -8.47 -6.34 -4.04
CA GLY A 105 -9.72 -7.09 -4.11
C GLY A 105 -9.60 -8.60 -3.87
N SER A 106 -8.63 -9.29 -4.43
CA SER A 106 -8.40 -10.73 -4.26
C SER A 106 -7.18 -10.98 -3.39
N TYR A 107 -7.30 -10.79 -2.08
CA TYR A 107 -6.17 -10.97 -1.18
C TYR A 107 -6.46 -12.09 -0.16
N GLU A 108 -5.56 -13.10 -0.14
CA GLU A 108 -5.63 -14.16 0.85
C GLU A 108 -5.33 -13.59 2.25
N PRO A 109 -6.20 -13.76 3.26
CA PRO A 109 -6.09 -13.06 4.56
C PRO A 109 -4.78 -13.30 5.30
N LYS A 110 -4.23 -14.51 5.25
CA LYS A 110 -2.97 -14.85 5.93
C LYS A 110 -1.78 -14.19 5.27
N ARG A 111 -1.78 -14.11 3.92
CA ARG A 111 -0.78 -13.36 3.15
C ARG A 111 -0.89 -11.86 3.43
N ALA A 112 -2.10 -11.30 3.47
CA ALA A 112 -2.35 -9.91 3.83
C ALA A 112 -1.75 -9.57 5.20
N LYS A 113 -2.01 -10.41 6.20
CA LYS A 113 -1.48 -10.25 7.55
C LYS A 113 0.06 -10.29 7.57
N ALA A 114 0.68 -11.30 6.96
CA ALA A 114 2.13 -11.43 6.90
C ALA A 114 2.79 -10.25 6.18
N GLN A 115 2.18 -9.76 5.11
CA GLN A 115 2.66 -8.61 4.35
C GLN A 115 2.50 -7.31 5.15
N ARG A 116 1.36 -7.12 5.84
CA ARG A 116 1.13 -5.98 6.73
C ARG A 116 2.19 -5.89 7.84
N GLU A 117 2.46 -7.00 8.52
CA GLU A 117 3.50 -7.10 9.55
C GLU A 117 4.88 -6.72 8.99
N SER A 118 5.20 -7.19 7.79
CA SER A 118 6.47 -6.89 7.13
C SER A 118 6.60 -5.41 6.74
N LEU A 119 5.58 -4.83 6.15
CA LEU A 119 5.59 -3.45 5.69
C LEU A 119 5.75 -2.47 6.88
N ILE A 120 5.00 -2.69 7.95
CA ILE A 120 5.11 -1.90 9.19
C ILE A 120 6.52 -2.05 9.78
N ARG A 121 7.02 -3.28 9.92
CA ARG A 121 8.37 -3.55 10.42
C ARG A 121 9.43 -2.82 9.60
N ASN A 122 9.38 -2.92 8.28
CA ASN A 122 10.38 -2.30 7.40
C ASN A 122 10.32 -0.76 7.45
N ARG A 123 9.13 -0.16 7.52
CA ARG A 123 8.99 1.29 7.74
C ARG A 123 9.67 1.71 9.04
N LEU A 124 9.40 1.00 10.14
CA LEU A 124 9.99 1.30 11.46
C LEU A 124 11.52 1.11 11.47
N ILE A 125 12.04 0.11 10.77
CA ILE A 125 13.49 -0.10 10.63
C ILE A 125 14.13 1.10 9.92
N LEU A 126 13.56 1.55 8.80
CA LEU A 126 14.06 2.71 8.06
C LEU A 126 14.03 3.99 8.90
N GLU A 127 12.97 4.20 9.69
CA GLU A 127 12.84 5.32 10.60
C GLU A 127 13.92 5.29 11.71
N ARG A 128 14.10 4.14 12.36
CA ARG A 128 15.13 3.95 13.42
C ARG A 128 16.56 4.14 12.90
N LEU A 129 16.82 3.73 11.68
CA LEU A 129 18.11 3.90 11.02
C LEU A 129 18.33 5.33 10.49
N GLY A 130 17.33 6.23 10.62
CA GLY A 130 17.41 7.59 10.12
C GLY A 130 17.37 7.72 8.60
N CYS A 131 16.79 6.73 7.92
CA CYS A 131 16.69 6.66 6.45
C CYS A 131 15.48 7.41 5.88
N VAL A 132 14.72 8.10 6.72
CA VAL A 132 13.50 8.84 6.36
C VAL A 132 13.70 10.36 6.41
N ASP A 133 14.95 10.83 6.39
CA ASP A 133 15.29 12.21 6.13
C ASP A 133 15.02 12.57 4.65
N GLU A 134 15.15 13.84 4.29
CA GLU A 134 14.86 14.32 2.93
C GLU A 134 15.63 13.52 1.86
N ALA A 135 16.93 13.30 2.03
CA ALA A 135 17.77 12.56 1.10
C ALA A 135 17.37 11.08 1.02
N GLY A 136 17.04 10.47 2.15
CA GLY A 136 16.56 9.09 2.25
C GLY A 136 15.21 8.93 1.55
N MET A 137 14.27 9.84 1.77
CA MET A 137 12.95 9.84 1.14
C MET A 137 13.04 9.98 -0.38
N ILE A 138 13.94 10.81 -0.91
CA ILE A 138 14.20 10.90 -2.37
C ILE A 138 14.67 9.56 -2.93
N LYS A 139 15.57 8.86 -2.23
CA LYS A 139 16.05 7.53 -2.64
C LYS A 139 14.95 6.48 -2.56
N LEU A 140 14.20 6.41 -1.45
CA LEU A 140 13.09 5.47 -1.25
C LEU A 140 12.01 5.62 -2.33
N ARG A 141 11.64 6.86 -2.68
CA ARG A 141 10.67 7.14 -3.75
C ARG A 141 11.07 6.52 -5.09
N LYS A 142 12.37 6.53 -5.41
CA LYS A 142 12.94 5.92 -6.62
C LYS A 142 13.14 4.40 -6.49
N GLY A 143 12.95 3.82 -5.29
CA GLY A 143 13.25 2.42 -5.00
C GLY A 143 14.72 2.15 -4.74
N ASN A 144 15.54 3.19 -4.57
CA ASN A 144 16.97 3.11 -4.31
C ASN A 144 17.27 2.93 -2.81
N ALA A 145 18.46 2.42 -2.50
CA ALA A 145 18.94 2.22 -1.13
C ALA A 145 19.26 3.58 -0.47
N PRO A 146 18.62 3.95 0.66
CA PRO A 146 19.01 5.12 1.43
C PRO A 146 20.29 4.87 2.21
N THR A 147 20.93 5.96 2.64
CA THR A 147 22.06 5.94 3.56
C THR A 147 21.53 6.00 5.00
N ILE A 148 22.12 5.22 5.88
CA ILE A 148 21.84 5.21 7.31
C ILE A 148 22.44 6.47 7.93
N THR A 149 21.66 7.23 8.69
CA THR A 149 22.12 8.46 9.35
C THR A 149 22.17 8.35 10.87
N LYS A 150 21.64 7.24 11.44
CA LYS A 150 21.59 7.05 12.90
C LYS A 150 22.19 5.70 13.33
N GLY A 151 22.75 5.69 14.55
CA GLY A 151 23.26 4.48 15.19
C GLY A 151 24.62 4.02 14.70
N PRO A 152 25.05 2.79 15.08
CA PRO A 152 26.41 2.30 14.86
C PRO A 152 26.75 1.98 13.38
N TYR A 153 25.74 1.99 12.50
CA TYR A 153 25.89 1.74 11.06
C TYR A 153 25.73 3.02 10.23
N ALA A 154 25.81 4.21 10.86
CA ALA A 154 25.74 5.48 10.13
C ALA A 154 26.82 5.55 9.04
N GLY A 155 26.42 6.00 7.84
CA GLY A 155 27.25 6.01 6.63
C GLY A 155 27.08 4.78 5.73
N GLU A 156 26.59 3.65 6.23
CA GLU A 156 26.26 2.50 5.40
C GLU A 156 24.97 2.72 4.59
N ILE A 157 24.79 1.91 3.54
CA ILE A 157 23.51 1.81 2.84
C ILE A 157 22.60 0.77 3.50
N VAL A 158 21.29 1.04 3.46
CA VAL A 158 20.30 0.02 3.80
C VAL A 158 20.09 -0.93 2.63
N THR A 159 20.22 -2.23 2.89
CA THR A 159 19.91 -3.30 1.94
C THR A 159 18.57 -3.96 2.28
N GLY A 160 17.85 -4.49 1.28
CA GLY A 160 16.80 -5.46 1.52
C GLY A 160 17.37 -6.86 1.45
N ASP A 161 17.17 -7.63 2.51
CA ASP A 161 17.60 -9.02 2.60
C ASP A 161 16.42 -9.96 2.77
N HIS A 162 16.59 -11.21 2.34
CA HIS A 162 15.61 -12.27 2.58
C HIS A 162 15.77 -12.80 4.00
N ILE A 163 14.69 -12.83 4.78
CA ILE A 163 14.72 -13.40 6.13
C ILE A 163 15.10 -14.88 6.04
N ILE A 164 14.37 -15.67 5.25
CA ILE A 164 14.77 -17.01 4.81
C ILE A 164 15.52 -16.83 3.51
N PRO A 165 16.80 -17.23 3.44
CA PRO A 165 17.64 -16.98 2.27
C PRO A 165 17.05 -17.58 1.00
N ARG A 166 17.13 -16.83 -0.10
CA ARG A 166 16.67 -17.28 -1.42
C ARG A 166 17.34 -18.59 -1.88
N SER A 167 18.61 -18.82 -1.50
CA SER A 167 19.32 -20.05 -1.82
C SER A 167 18.75 -21.29 -1.13
N VAL A 168 18.08 -21.10 0.01
CA VAL A 168 17.41 -22.15 0.77
C VAL A 168 15.99 -22.31 0.26
N CYS A 169 15.25 -21.20 0.10
CA CYS A 169 13.84 -21.23 -0.28
C CYS A 169 13.57 -20.25 -1.44
N PRO A 170 13.80 -20.66 -2.71
CA PRO A 170 13.60 -19.79 -3.88
C PRO A 170 12.16 -19.33 -4.10
N GLU A 171 11.15 -20.07 -3.66
CA GLU A 171 9.73 -19.70 -3.78
C GLU A 171 9.37 -18.42 -3.03
N LEU A 172 10.17 -18.04 -2.02
CA LEU A 172 9.98 -16.82 -1.25
C LEU A 172 10.74 -15.60 -1.82
N ASP A 173 11.35 -15.70 -3.02
CA ASP A 173 12.21 -14.62 -3.58
C ASP A 173 11.46 -13.29 -3.72
N ASN A 174 10.20 -13.32 -4.19
CA ASN A 174 9.38 -12.13 -4.39
C ASN A 174 8.38 -11.86 -3.26
N ALA A 175 8.40 -12.67 -2.21
CA ALA A 175 7.51 -12.52 -1.07
C ALA A 175 7.93 -11.33 -0.18
N LEU A 176 7.18 -10.22 -0.22
CA LEU A 176 7.50 -9.04 0.61
C LEU A 176 7.55 -9.36 2.11
N TYR A 177 6.77 -10.33 2.58
CA TYR A 177 6.81 -10.76 3.98
C TYR A 177 8.13 -11.44 4.35
N ASN A 178 8.87 -11.99 3.37
CA ASN A 178 10.21 -12.55 3.55
C ASN A 178 11.35 -11.51 3.41
N LEU A 179 11.04 -10.23 3.17
CA LEU A 179 12.04 -9.19 3.02
C LEU A 179 12.17 -8.33 4.28
N GLU A 180 13.41 -8.01 4.63
CA GLU A 180 13.73 -7.14 5.75
C GLU A 180 14.84 -6.15 5.39
N MET A 181 14.63 -4.87 5.74
CA MET A 181 15.64 -3.83 5.59
C MET A 181 16.69 -3.95 6.69
N MET A 182 17.96 -3.89 6.33
CA MET A 182 19.06 -3.94 7.31
C MET A 182 20.32 -3.25 6.77
N PRO A 183 21.29 -2.89 7.66
CA PRO A 183 22.60 -2.42 7.27
C PRO A 183 23.34 -3.44 6.40
N LEU A 184 24.13 -2.94 5.43
CA LEU A 184 24.90 -3.79 4.51
C LEU A 184 25.82 -4.77 5.25
N THR A 185 26.54 -4.31 6.25
CA THR A 185 27.45 -5.16 7.06
C THR A 185 26.69 -6.30 7.76
N LEU A 186 25.50 -6.05 8.29
CA LEU A 186 24.69 -7.11 8.92
C LEU A 186 24.17 -8.12 7.90
N ASN A 187 23.75 -7.65 6.72
CA ASN A 187 23.35 -8.54 5.64
C ASN A 187 24.49 -9.49 5.22
N GLN A 188 25.68 -8.94 5.03
CA GLN A 188 26.86 -9.73 4.68
C GLN A 188 27.23 -10.76 5.78
N LYS A 189 27.17 -10.37 7.06
CA LYS A 189 27.43 -11.28 8.20
C LYS A 189 26.37 -12.38 8.33
N LYS A 190 25.10 -12.06 8.07
CA LYS A 190 24.01 -13.04 8.10
C LYS A 190 24.20 -14.12 7.04
N SER A 191 24.58 -13.74 5.81
CA SER A 191 24.75 -14.67 4.69
C SER A 191 23.51 -15.57 4.49
N ALA A 192 23.68 -16.84 4.17
CA ALA A 192 22.60 -17.83 4.02
C ALA A 192 22.33 -18.65 5.30
N LYS A 193 22.73 -18.13 6.45
CA LYS A 193 22.55 -18.86 7.72
C LYS A 193 21.07 -18.90 8.11
N ILE A 194 20.64 -20.08 8.53
CA ILE A 194 19.36 -20.33 9.18
C ILE A 194 19.57 -20.38 10.69
N GLY A 195 18.74 -19.69 11.43
CA GLY A 195 18.70 -19.72 12.88
C GLY A 195 17.24 -19.89 13.36
N GLN A 196 17.04 -19.91 14.67
CA GLN A 196 15.76 -20.21 15.28
C GLN A 196 14.62 -19.29 14.73
N ARG A 197 14.90 -18.00 14.55
CA ARG A 197 13.91 -17.06 13.99
C ARG A 197 13.41 -17.47 12.60
N GLN A 198 14.30 -17.93 11.73
CA GLN A 198 13.94 -18.37 10.38
C GLN A 198 13.11 -19.65 10.42
N ILE A 199 13.48 -20.59 11.31
CA ILE A 199 12.75 -21.83 11.53
C ILE A 199 11.33 -21.53 12.02
N ASP A 200 11.17 -20.66 13.01
CA ASP A 200 9.86 -20.31 13.56
C ASP A 200 8.98 -19.62 12.53
N LEU A 201 9.56 -18.74 11.70
CA LEU A 201 8.85 -18.10 10.61
C LEU A 201 8.44 -19.10 9.51
N ALA A 202 9.34 -20.03 9.15
CA ALA A 202 9.05 -21.05 8.15
C ALA A 202 7.87 -21.93 8.60
N LYS A 203 7.89 -22.42 9.85
CA LYS A 203 6.80 -23.21 10.43
C LYS A 203 5.47 -22.45 10.41
N ARG A 204 5.47 -21.17 10.81
CA ARG A 204 4.28 -20.32 10.78
C ARG A 204 3.76 -20.13 9.35
N TRP A 205 4.64 -19.78 8.40
CA TRP A 205 4.24 -19.56 7.01
C TRP A 205 3.75 -20.84 6.32
N ASN A 206 4.33 -21.99 6.65
CA ASN A 206 3.83 -23.27 6.16
C ASN A 206 2.43 -23.56 6.72
N ALA A 207 2.22 -23.41 8.02
CA ALA A 207 0.88 -23.58 8.65
C ALA A 207 -0.16 -22.58 8.10
N ASP A 208 0.28 -21.43 7.61
CA ASP A 208 -0.55 -20.41 6.97
C ASP A 208 -0.74 -20.65 5.45
N GLY A 209 -0.10 -21.68 4.86
CA GLY A 209 -0.15 -21.95 3.43
C GLY A 209 0.66 -20.97 2.55
N LEU A 210 1.58 -20.21 3.17
CA LEU A 210 2.44 -19.23 2.52
C LEU A 210 3.82 -19.79 2.15
N LEU A 211 4.15 -20.98 2.58
CA LEU A 211 5.35 -21.74 2.32
C LEU A 211 4.97 -23.20 2.06
N SER A 212 5.52 -23.80 1.03
CA SER A 212 5.29 -25.23 0.74
C SER A 212 5.94 -26.14 1.77
N ASP A 213 5.50 -27.40 1.85
CA ASP A 213 6.13 -28.42 2.71
C ASP A 213 7.60 -28.64 2.31
N ALA A 214 7.90 -28.67 1.02
CA ALA A 214 9.27 -28.77 0.51
C ALA A 214 10.12 -27.55 0.92
N GLY A 215 9.53 -26.35 0.92
CA GLY A 215 10.19 -25.13 1.41
C GLY A 215 10.46 -25.16 2.90
N LEU A 216 9.55 -25.73 3.70
CA LEU A 216 9.75 -25.94 5.13
C LEU A 216 10.88 -26.94 5.39
N GLU A 217 10.88 -28.09 4.71
CA GLU A 217 11.94 -29.08 4.82
C GLU A 217 13.32 -28.47 4.54
N ALA A 218 13.45 -27.73 3.43
CA ALA A 218 14.70 -27.05 3.07
C ALA A 218 15.19 -26.03 4.11
N VAL A 219 14.31 -25.50 4.96
CA VAL A 219 14.70 -24.59 6.06
C VAL A 219 15.12 -25.38 7.32
N LEU A 220 14.65 -26.62 7.47
CA LEU A 220 14.93 -27.45 8.65
C LEU A 220 16.21 -28.28 8.50
N GLU A 221 16.71 -28.48 7.27
CA GLU A 221 18.00 -29.11 6.96
C GLU A 221 19.19 -28.19 7.34
#